data_26613fc83d061d26fd740505238c9654
#
_entry.id   26613fc83d061d26fd740505238c9654
#
_cell.length_a   1.000
_cell.length_b   1.000
_cell.length_c   1.000
_cell.angle_alpha   90.00
_cell.angle_beta   90.00
_cell.angle_gamma   90.00
#
_symmetry.space_group_name_H-M   'P 1'
#
loop_
_entity.id
_entity.type
_entity.pdbx_description
1 polymer ?
#
loop_
_entity_poly.entity_id
_entity_poly.type
_entity_poly.pdbx_seq_one_letter_code
_entity_poly.pdbx_strand_id
1 'polypeptide(L)'
;MSKSEELKSDKFHRKALQVKEAQAKVMEYAKLLDQEEVPLSSSCGRYLAEDVFSPHPFPAFNRSGMDGYAIMASDTEECGNGNVVWLRIVDDIPCGAVPSVDLTPGTAARIMTGAQVPAGADTVVMLEVTELQEKDGHKYTGIRKKQEAGRNITPCGMEIKQGQLVLPAGTLIAAGEVAVLAAFGVHTVKVRLRPKVAVFATGTELLEVHEPLSPGKIRNSNSPMLEALIREAGGEPVMLGAIVDDLELARSKVQLALESYDLVITTGGVSVGDYDIMGDLVREEQTDMLFNKVTMRPGSVTTAAMRAGKLLLALSGNPGACFVGFQLFARPVIGQMQGASHPFLPECTAVLGADYTKVNNYTRFVRARLENREGIVYAIPATIDESSVMVTIKDSDCLVIVPPEDKGLAAGAKVTVLMLPK
;
A
#
# COMPACT_ATOMS: atom_id res chain seq x y z
N MET A 1 -2.17 36.52 -40.34
CA MET A 1 -2.91 35.42 -39.67
C MET A 1 -3.47 35.96 -38.35
N SER A 2 -4.74 35.79 -38.09
CA SER A 2 -5.35 36.28 -36.86
C SER A 2 -4.94 35.37 -35.68
N LYS A 3 -4.84 35.91 -34.44
CA LYS A 3 -4.57 35.15 -33.21
C LYS A 3 -5.48 33.91 -33.11
N SER A 4 -6.67 33.90 -33.73
CA SER A 4 -7.60 32.78 -33.80
C SER A 4 -7.18 31.67 -34.77
N GLU A 5 -6.37 31.96 -35.78
CA GLU A 5 -5.85 30.95 -36.73
C GLU A 5 -4.60 30.28 -36.20
N GLU A 6 -3.75 30.99 -35.45
CA GLU A 6 -2.63 30.37 -34.69
C GLU A 6 -3.14 29.45 -33.60
N LEU A 7 -4.14 29.85 -32.83
CA LEU A 7 -4.79 28.99 -31.82
C LEU A 7 -5.42 27.72 -32.39
N LYS A 8 -6.00 27.80 -33.66
CA LYS A 8 -6.54 26.61 -34.35
C LYS A 8 -5.43 25.67 -34.82
N SER A 9 -4.29 26.20 -35.28
CA SER A 9 -3.15 25.36 -35.71
C SER A 9 -2.51 24.61 -34.53
N ASP A 10 -2.47 25.20 -33.35
CA ASP A 10 -1.87 24.64 -32.16
C ASP A 10 -2.73 23.50 -31.50
N LYS A 11 -4.04 23.47 -31.82
CA LYS A 11 -4.96 22.42 -31.39
C LYS A 11 -4.51 21.01 -31.81
N PHE A 12 -3.76 20.91 -32.91
CA PHE A 12 -3.29 19.67 -33.51
C PHE A 12 -1.80 19.36 -33.22
N HIS A 13 -1.02 20.32 -32.71
CA HIS A 13 0.40 20.14 -32.40
C HIS A 13 0.63 19.73 -30.93
N ARG A 14 0.12 18.52 -30.53
CA ARG A 14 0.36 17.95 -29.21
C ARG A 14 1.71 17.25 -29.18
N LYS A 15 2.67 17.78 -28.42
CA LYS A 15 3.92 17.06 -28.10
C LYS A 15 3.61 15.95 -27.09
N ALA A 16 3.66 14.70 -27.53
CA ALA A 16 3.44 13.56 -26.67
C ALA A 16 4.64 13.31 -25.76
N LEU A 17 4.44 13.19 -24.45
CA LEU A 17 5.45 12.76 -23.49
C LEU A 17 5.46 11.25 -23.33
N GLN A 18 6.61 10.69 -22.97
CA GLN A 18 6.70 9.33 -22.48
C GLN A 18 5.98 9.22 -21.12
N VAL A 19 5.46 8.02 -20.80
CA VAL A 19 4.70 7.81 -19.55
C VAL A 19 5.52 8.21 -18.32
N LYS A 20 6.78 7.78 -18.23
CA LYS A 20 7.66 8.12 -17.10
C LYS A 20 7.94 9.62 -16.99
N GLU A 21 8.10 10.31 -18.09
CA GLU A 21 8.26 11.77 -18.12
C GLU A 21 7.00 12.49 -17.64
N ALA A 22 5.83 12.04 -18.11
CA ALA A 22 4.54 12.60 -17.68
C ALA A 22 4.29 12.32 -16.18
N GLN A 23 4.62 11.13 -15.69
CA GLN A 23 4.57 10.80 -14.26
C GLN A 23 5.48 11.72 -13.45
N ALA A 24 6.75 11.87 -13.83
CA ALA A 24 7.70 12.74 -13.15
C ALA A 24 7.15 14.17 -13.02
N LYS A 25 6.57 14.71 -14.11
CA LYS A 25 5.97 16.05 -14.09
C LYS A 25 4.82 16.22 -13.11
N VAL A 26 3.88 15.26 -13.03
CA VAL A 26 2.77 15.39 -12.06
C VAL A 26 3.26 15.20 -10.63
N MET A 27 4.26 14.35 -10.41
CA MET A 27 4.84 14.11 -9.08
C MET A 27 5.58 15.32 -8.50
N GLU A 28 6.18 16.18 -9.34
CA GLU A 28 6.79 17.46 -8.90
C GLU A 28 5.79 18.35 -8.17
N TYR A 29 4.51 18.25 -8.49
CA TYR A 29 3.44 19.08 -7.93
C TYR A 29 2.58 18.36 -6.88
N ALA A 30 2.82 17.08 -6.63
CA ALA A 30 2.18 16.31 -5.58
C ALA A 30 2.79 16.67 -4.22
N LYS A 31 2.36 17.79 -3.63
CA LYS A 31 2.87 18.29 -2.34
C LYS A 31 2.41 17.40 -1.20
N LEU A 32 3.34 17.12 -0.29
CA LEU A 32 3.04 16.41 0.96
C LEU A 32 2.03 17.23 1.78
N LEU A 33 0.97 16.57 2.25
CA LEU A 33 -0.04 17.18 3.11
C LEU A 33 0.43 17.26 4.57
N ASP A 34 -0.25 18.07 5.37
CA ASP A 34 -0.04 18.17 6.80
C ASP A 34 -0.35 16.84 7.51
N GLN A 35 -0.04 16.78 8.78
CA GLN A 35 -0.25 15.62 9.62
C GLN A 35 -1.39 15.84 10.61
N GLU A 36 -1.99 14.76 11.06
CA GLU A 36 -2.95 14.72 12.14
C GLU A 36 -2.63 13.56 13.10
N GLU A 37 -3.12 13.65 14.31
CA GLU A 37 -3.01 12.59 15.30
C GLU A 37 -4.32 11.81 15.36
N VAL A 38 -4.24 10.48 15.22
CA VAL A 38 -5.42 9.61 15.25
C VAL A 38 -5.22 8.49 16.28
N PRO A 39 -6.30 7.97 16.89
CA PRO A 39 -6.23 6.76 17.70
C PRO A 39 -5.67 5.59 16.88
N LEU A 40 -4.90 4.69 17.51
CA LEU A 40 -4.35 3.51 16.86
C LEU A 40 -5.44 2.67 16.16
N SER A 41 -6.64 2.57 16.75
CA SER A 41 -7.79 1.87 16.16
C SER A 41 -8.28 2.47 14.84
N SER A 42 -7.93 3.71 14.53
CA SER A 42 -8.31 4.44 13.30
C SER A 42 -7.13 4.63 12.33
N SER A 43 -5.96 4.07 12.65
CA SER A 43 -4.72 4.31 11.88
C SER A 43 -4.54 3.37 10.68
N CYS A 44 -5.24 2.24 10.64
CA CYS A 44 -5.15 1.29 9.53
C CYS A 44 -5.50 1.95 8.19
N GLY A 45 -4.67 1.71 7.16
CA GLY A 45 -4.81 2.34 5.84
C GLY A 45 -4.34 3.79 5.77
N ARG A 46 -3.64 4.28 6.80
CA ARG A 46 -2.99 5.61 6.83
C ARG A 46 -1.48 5.46 6.67
N TYR A 47 -0.81 6.53 6.31
CA TYR A 47 0.66 6.57 6.22
C TYR A 47 1.24 7.30 7.42
N LEU A 48 2.29 6.71 8.04
CA LEU A 48 3.02 7.33 9.15
C LEU A 48 3.61 8.68 8.72
N ALA A 49 3.41 9.71 9.55
CA ALA A 49 3.95 11.04 9.30
C ALA A 49 5.37 11.22 9.83
N GLU A 50 5.80 10.41 10.80
CA GLU A 50 7.11 10.45 11.45
C GLU A 50 7.64 9.04 11.72
N ASP A 51 8.95 8.94 11.94
CA ASP A 51 9.61 7.69 12.35
C ASP A 51 9.16 7.26 13.73
N VAL A 52 8.93 5.96 13.93
CA VAL A 52 8.62 5.36 15.22
C VAL A 52 9.83 4.59 15.72
N PHE A 53 10.35 4.97 16.88
CA PHE A 53 11.48 4.31 17.53
C PHE A 53 11.01 3.51 18.73
N SER A 54 11.70 2.40 19.02
CA SER A 54 11.38 1.56 20.17
C SER A 54 11.69 2.27 21.50
N PRO A 55 10.70 2.46 22.40
CA PRO A 55 10.92 3.09 23.70
C PRO A 55 11.64 2.16 24.70
N HIS A 56 11.59 0.86 24.48
CA HIS A 56 12.22 -0.19 25.29
C HIS A 56 12.61 -1.39 24.43
N PRO A 57 13.49 -2.29 24.89
CA PRO A 57 13.81 -3.50 24.12
C PRO A 57 12.57 -4.40 23.97
N PHE A 58 12.53 -5.21 22.92
CA PHE A 58 11.49 -6.21 22.72
C PHE A 58 12.12 -7.59 22.41
N PRO A 59 11.81 -8.65 23.19
CA PRO A 59 11.04 -8.63 24.45
C PRO A 59 11.69 -7.73 25.53
N ALA A 60 10.89 -7.24 26.49
CA ALA A 60 11.36 -6.33 27.52
C ALA A 60 12.22 -7.02 28.58
N PHE A 61 12.21 -8.35 28.66
CA PHE A 61 12.96 -9.20 29.58
C PHE A 61 13.28 -10.54 28.92
N ASN A 62 14.21 -11.30 29.49
CA ASN A 62 14.45 -12.68 29.11
C ASN A 62 13.20 -13.49 29.40
N ARG A 63 12.61 -14.14 28.40
CA ARG A 63 11.38 -14.92 28.54
C ARG A 63 11.61 -16.40 28.26
N SER A 64 10.90 -17.26 28.99
CA SER A 64 10.90 -18.70 28.72
C SER A 64 10.23 -19.01 27.37
N GLY A 65 10.89 -19.82 26.55
CA GLY A 65 10.32 -20.37 25.32
C GLY A 65 9.45 -21.61 25.53
N MET A 66 9.47 -22.20 26.74
CA MET A 66 8.81 -23.48 27.06
C MET A 66 8.23 -23.48 28.47
N ASP A 67 7.23 -24.31 28.67
CA ASP A 67 6.81 -24.71 30.01
C ASP A 67 7.84 -25.66 30.60
N GLY A 68 8.36 -25.37 31.81
CA GLY A 68 9.43 -26.16 32.36
C GLY A 68 9.99 -25.66 33.68
N TYR A 69 11.29 -25.81 33.82
CA TYR A 69 12.07 -25.34 34.98
C TYR A 69 13.22 -24.46 34.51
N ALA A 70 13.25 -23.22 34.99
CA ALA A 70 14.40 -22.35 34.86
C ALA A 70 15.48 -22.81 35.85
N ILE A 71 16.70 -22.99 35.39
CA ILE A 71 17.83 -23.52 36.16
C ILE A 71 19.13 -22.83 35.72
N MET A 72 20.19 -23.06 36.46
CA MET A 72 21.57 -22.80 36.02
C MET A 72 22.05 -24.01 35.22
N ALA A 73 22.53 -23.83 34.00
CA ALA A 73 23.07 -24.91 33.15
C ALA A 73 24.25 -25.63 33.84
N SER A 74 25.07 -24.89 34.60
CA SER A 74 26.20 -25.41 35.36
C SER A 74 25.80 -26.49 36.38
N ASP A 75 24.57 -26.41 36.93
CA ASP A 75 24.09 -27.44 37.87
C ASP A 75 23.91 -28.82 37.22
N THR A 76 23.90 -28.87 35.89
CA THR A 76 23.68 -30.11 35.13
C THR A 76 24.96 -30.76 34.60
N GLU A 77 26.14 -30.26 34.98
CA GLU A 77 27.44 -30.80 34.53
C GLU A 77 27.60 -32.30 34.79
N GLU A 78 27.09 -32.79 35.92
CA GLU A 78 27.17 -34.19 36.32
C GLU A 78 26.04 -35.07 35.76
N CYS A 79 25.11 -34.49 34.98
CA CYS A 79 24.01 -35.22 34.32
C CYS A 79 24.55 -36.16 33.25
N GLY A 80 24.00 -37.36 33.16
CA GLY A 80 24.31 -38.35 32.11
C GLY A 80 24.72 -39.70 32.74
N ASN A 81 24.88 -40.73 31.90
CA ASN A 81 25.22 -42.09 32.31
C ASN A 81 24.31 -42.66 33.44
N GLY A 82 23.05 -42.24 33.46
CA GLY A 82 22.08 -42.63 34.48
C GLY A 82 22.06 -41.73 35.73
N ASN A 83 22.95 -40.76 35.82
CA ASN A 83 22.94 -39.81 36.94
C ASN A 83 21.87 -38.73 36.74
N VAL A 84 21.05 -38.50 37.78
CA VAL A 84 20.00 -37.47 37.82
C VAL A 84 20.40 -36.45 38.86
N VAL A 85 20.48 -35.17 38.43
CA VAL A 85 20.71 -34.06 39.37
C VAL A 85 19.35 -33.53 39.82
N TRP A 86 19.16 -33.44 41.13
CA TRP A 86 17.95 -32.97 41.79
C TRP A 86 18.11 -31.53 42.26
N LEU A 87 17.29 -30.62 41.72
CA LEU A 87 17.30 -29.20 42.04
C LEU A 87 16.04 -28.84 42.83
N ARG A 88 16.21 -28.13 43.94
CA ARG A 88 15.09 -27.70 44.78
C ARG A 88 14.24 -26.62 44.07
N ILE A 89 12.95 -26.84 43.96
CA ILE A 89 12.01 -25.85 43.40
C ILE A 89 11.74 -24.80 44.45
N VAL A 90 12.13 -23.54 44.15
CA VAL A 90 12.05 -22.40 45.09
C VAL A 90 11.03 -21.33 44.65
N ASP A 91 10.56 -21.40 43.41
CA ASP A 91 9.58 -20.48 42.87
C ASP A 91 8.66 -21.16 41.84
N ASP A 92 7.48 -20.58 41.61
CA ASP A 92 6.53 -20.94 40.53
C ASP A 92 6.08 -19.67 39.82
N ILE A 93 6.51 -19.53 38.56
CA ILE A 93 6.43 -18.29 37.78
C ILE A 93 5.45 -18.48 36.62
N PRO A 94 4.14 -18.23 36.80
CA PRO A 94 3.18 -18.22 35.75
C PRO A 94 3.40 -16.99 34.83
N CYS A 95 2.85 -17.06 33.62
CA CYS A 95 2.91 -15.94 32.70
C CYS A 95 2.28 -14.67 33.31
N GLY A 96 3.00 -13.54 33.24
CA GLY A 96 2.61 -12.27 33.86
C GLY A 96 3.06 -12.07 35.33
N ALA A 97 3.61 -13.08 35.98
CA ALA A 97 4.26 -12.92 37.27
C ALA A 97 5.71 -12.44 37.12
N VAL A 98 6.20 -11.75 38.17
CA VAL A 98 7.59 -11.40 38.30
C VAL A 98 8.22 -12.46 39.21
N PRO A 99 9.43 -12.98 38.86
CA PRO A 99 10.16 -13.90 39.74
C PRO A 99 10.30 -13.35 41.16
N SER A 100 10.03 -14.18 42.17
CA SER A 100 10.07 -13.74 43.57
C SER A 100 11.45 -13.90 44.21
N VAL A 101 12.29 -14.74 43.60
CA VAL A 101 13.66 -15.04 44.11
C VAL A 101 14.64 -15.16 42.94
N ASP A 102 15.91 -14.84 43.20
CA ASP A 102 17.03 -15.16 42.32
C ASP A 102 17.44 -16.61 42.53
N LEU A 103 17.77 -17.32 41.44
CA LEU A 103 18.25 -18.70 41.55
C LEU A 103 19.71 -18.75 42.01
N THR A 104 19.99 -19.73 42.86
CA THR A 104 21.32 -20.06 43.32
C THR A 104 21.64 -21.51 42.94
N PRO A 105 22.93 -21.94 42.94
CA PRO A 105 23.28 -23.32 42.66
C PRO A 105 22.44 -24.33 43.42
N GLY A 106 21.96 -25.39 42.76
CA GLY A 106 21.09 -26.41 43.33
C GLY A 106 19.61 -26.05 43.42
N THR A 107 19.18 -24.90 42.84
CA THR A 107 17.78 -24.48 42.85
C THR A 107 17.18 -24.38 41.45
N ALA A 108 15.86 -24.48 41.34
CA ALA A 108 15.08 -24.35 40.13
C ALA A 108 13.82 -23.54 40.39
N ALA A 109 13.31 -22.86 39.36
CA ALA A 109 11.98 -22.25 39.38
C ALA A 109 11.08 -22.92 38.35
N ARG A 110 9.89 -23.33 38.75
CA ARG A 110 8.84 -23.72 37.81
C ARG A 110 8.47 -22.49 36.97
N ILE A 111 8.46 -22.64 35.65
CA ILE A 111 8.22 -21.48 34.74
C ILE A 111 7.30 -21.87 33.58
N MET A 112 6.42 -20.95 33.18
CA MET A 112 5.56 -21.09 32.04
C MET A 112 6.12 -20.37 30.79
N THR A 113 5.73 -20.82 29.62
CA THR A 113 6.06 -20.18 28.35
C THR A 113 5.69 -18.70 28.38
N GLY A 114 6.61 -17.83 27.97
CA GLY A 114 6.43 -16.38 27.96
C GLY A 114 6.69 -15.67 29.28
N ALA A 115 6.83 -16.42 30.41
CA ALA A 115 7.14 -15.84 31.71
C ALA A 115 8.58 -15.32 31.77
N GLN A 116 8.81 -14.36 32.66
CA GLN A 116 10.13 -13.78 32.91
C GLN A 116 11.05 -14.79 33.54
N VAL A 117 12.22 -15.01 32.94
CA VAL A 117 13.26 -15.88 33.49
C VAL A 117 13.89 -15.20 34.72
N PRO A 118 13.98 -15.88 35.88
CA PRO A 118 14.57 -15.33 37.10
C PRO A 118 16.07 -15.07 36.94
N ALA A 119 16.59 -14.09 37.66
CA ALA A 119 18.03 -13.88 37.74
C ALA A 119 18.73 -15.13 38.25
N GLY A 120 19.96 -15.42 37.77
CA GLY A 120 20.70 -16.63 38.06
C GLY A 120 20.37 -17.80 37.12
N ALA A 121 19.17 -17.86 36.50
CA ALA A 121 18.88 -18.87 35.49
C ALA A 121 19.42 -18.47 34.13
N ASP A 122 20.01 -19.45 33.45
CA ASP A 122 20.52 -19.28 32.08
C ASP A 122 19.99 -20.33 31.08
N THR A 123 19.11 -21.24 31.53
CA THR A 123 18.47 -22.25 30.68
C THR A 123 17.09 -22.63 31.22
N VAL A 124 16.21 -23.10 30.31
CA VAL A 124 14.91 -23.68 30.70
C VAL A 124 14.83 -25.11 30.19
N VAL A 125 14.55 -26.04 31.09
CA VAL A 125 14.35 -27.46 30.78
C VAL A 125 12.86 -27.73 30.68
N MET A 126 12.43 -28.35 29.56
CA MET A 126 11.01 -28.65 29.32
C MET A 126 10.49 -29.66 30.38
N LEU A 127 9.22 -29.51 30.76
CA LEU A 127 8.54 -30.41 31.70
C LEU A 127 8.66 -31.88 31.33
N GLU A 128 8.49 -32.18 30.04
CA GLU A 128 8.40 -33.54 29.52
C GLU A 128 9.67 -34.35 29.67
N VAL A 129 10.78 -33.68 29.96
CA VAL A 129 12.09 -34.34 30.15
C VAL A 129 12.61 -34.23 31.60
N THR A 130 11.75 -33.85 32.53
CA THR A 130 12.07 -33.69 33.94
C THR A 130 11.27 -34.69 34.78
N GLU A 131 11.71 -34.91 36.01
CA GLU A 131 11.04 -35.72 37.01
C GLU A 131 10.73 -34.89 38.24
N LEU A 132 9.70 -35.27 38.98
CA LEU A 132 9.34 -34.61 40.23
C LEU A 132 9.57 -35.54 41.41
N GLN A 133 10.14 -35.03 42.49
CA GLN A 133 10.27 -35.70 43.75
C GLN A 133 9.93 -34.75 44.91
N GLU A 134 9.28 -35.28 45.92
CA GLU A 134 9.08 -34.56 47.18
C GLU A 134 9.93 -35.24 48.26
N LYS A 135 10.74 -34.46 48.99
CA LYS A 135 11.61 -34.93 50.04
C LYS A 135 11.71 -33.86 51.13
N ASP A 136 11.55 -34.26 52.40
CA ASP A 136 11.65 -33.37 53.58
C ASP A 136 10.73 -32.13 53.48
N GLY A 137 9.53 -32.29 52.90
CA GLY A 137 8.56 -31.21 52.70
C GLY A 137 8.92 -30.22 51.59
N HIS A 138 9.95 -30.49 50.78
CA HIS A 138 10.37 -29.70 49.64
C HIS A 138 10.18 -30.45 48.31
N LYS A 139 9.83 -29.70 47.24
CA LYS A 139 9.73 -30.27 45.90
C LYS A 139 11.05 -30.08 45.15
N TYR A 140 11.41 -31.10 44.38
CA TYR A 140 12.62 -31.12 43.55
C TYR A 140 12.26 -31.50 42.13
N THR A 141 12.98 -30.92 41.16
CA THR A 141 12.97 -31.37 39.77
C THR A 141 14.25 -32.13 39.44
N GLY A 142 14.12 -33.29 38.82
CA GLY A 142 15.23 -34.14 38.40
C GLY A 142 15.59 -33.89 36.94
N ILE A 143 16.86 -33.60 36.69
CA ILE A 143 17.41 -33.36 35.34
C ILE A 143 18.33 -34.52 34.97
N ARG A 144 18.09 -35.15 33.82
CA ARG A 144 18.83 -36.35 33.35
C ARG A 144 19.95 -36.07 32.36
N LYS A 145 19.91 -34.91 31.71
CA LYS A 145 20.85 -34.57 30.64
C LYS A 145 21.47 -33.22 30.91
N LYS A 146 22.77 -33.09 30.61
CA LYS A 146 23.47 -31.82 30.62
C LYS A 146 22.74 -30.82 29.73
N GLN A 147 22.57 -29.62 30.21
CA GLN A 147 21.93 -28.49 29.51
C GLN A 147 22.98 -27.47 29.09
N GLU A 148 22.66 -26.74 28.03
CA GLU A 148 23.48 -25.63 27.53
C GLU A 148 22.86 -24.30 27.94
N ALA A 149 23.67 -23.31 28.29
CA ALA A 149 23.23 -21.97 28.58
C ALA A 149 22.55 -21.34 27.36
N GLY A 150 21.51 -20.54 27.56
CA GLY A 150 20.70 -19.90 26.52
C GLY A 150 19.59 -20.78 25.94
N ARG A 151 19.55 -22.07 26.27
CA ARG A 151 18.55 -23.00 25.72
C ARG A 151 17.16 -22.67 26.24
N ASN A 152 16.17 -22.58 25.29
CA ASN A 152 14.77 -22.28 25.55
C ASN A 152 14.53 -20.92 26.24
N ILE A 153 15.45 -19.99 26.11
CA ILE A 153 15.29 -18.59 26.53
C ILE A 153 15.31 -17.67 25.32
N THR A 154 14.32 -16.80 25.21
CA THR A 154 14.33 -15.68 24.28
C THR A 154 14.95 -14.49 25.01
N PRO A 155 16.13 -14.00 24.59
CA PRO A 155 16.81 -12.89 25.25
C PRO A 155 16.04 -11.57 25.16
N CYS A 156 16.17 -10.73 26.18
CA CYS A 156 15.72 -9.35 26.16
C CYS A 156 16.31 -8.63 24.94
N GLY A 157 15.46 -7.91 24.18
CA GLY A 157 15.88 -7.14 23.01
C GLY A 157 16.32 -7.98 21.80
N MET A 158 15.98 -9.27 21.77
CA MET A 158 16.32 -10.15 20.65
C MET A 158 15.69 -9.68 19.33
N GLU A 159 14.46 -9.20 19.36
CA GLU A 159 13.75 -8.74 18.18
C GLU A 159 14.09 -7.28 17.85
N ILE A 160 14.04 -6.40 18.87
CA ILE A 160 14.31 -4.95 18.70
C ILE A 160 15.01 -4.44 19.96
N LYS A 161 16.08 -3.67 19.78
CA LYS A 161 16.78 -2.98 20.87
C LYS A 161 16.13 -1.62 21.15
N GLN A 162 16.24 -1.13 22.38
CA GLN A 162 15.80 0.22 22.74
C GLN A 162 16.45 1.28 21.84
N GLY A 163 15.65 2.25 21.36
CA GLY A 163 16.08 3.33 20.49
C GLY A 163 16.27 2.93 19.02
N GLN A 164 16.00 1.69 18.65
CA GLN A 164 16.05 1.25 17.25
C GLN A 164 14.82 1.74 16.48
N LEU A 165 15.02 2.13 15.21
CA LEU A 165 13.93 2.44 14.28
C LEU A 165 13.07 1.19 14.07
N VAL A 166 11.78 1.31 14.33
CA VAL A 166 10.78 0.24 14.19
C VAL A 166 9.99 0.39 12.91
N LEU A 167 9.44 1.58 12.67
CA LEU A 167 8.65 1.91 11.48
C LEU A 167 9.08 3.28 10.96
N PRO A 168 9.56 3.40 9.72
CA PRO A 168 9.91 4.68 9.14
C PRO A 168 8.68 5.48 8.72
N ALA A 169 8.81 6.80 8.67
CA ALA A 169 7.82 7.68 8.07
C ALA A 169 7.49 7.22 6.63
N GLY A 170 6.24 7.41 6.21
CA GLY A 170 5.76 6.94 4.90
C GLY A 170 5.39 5.46 4.83
N THR A 171 5.49 4.72 5.96
CA THR A 171 4.99 3.35 6.05
C THR A 171 3.46 3.35 6.04
N LEU A 172 2.86 2.51 5.21
CA LEU A 172 1.43 2.21 5.25
C LEU A 172 1.13 1.36 6.49
N ILE A 173 0.24 1.83 7.34
CA ILE A 173 -0.16 1.11 8.56
C ILE A 173 -1.17 0.02 8.18
N ALA A 174 -0.73 -1.23 8.20
CA ALA A 174 -1.55 -2.42 8.06
C ALA A 174 -1.62 -3.19 9.40
N ALA A 175 -2.14 -4.40 9.39
CA ALA A 175 -2.33 -5.19 10.61
C ALA A 175 -1.02 -5.46 11.37
N GLY A 176 0.09 -5.70 10.66
CA GLY A 176 1.41 -5.92 11.25
C GLY A 176 1.93 -4.68 12.00
N GLU A 177 1.83 -3.52 11.36
CA GLU A 177 2.24 -2.24 11.92
C GLU A 177 1.40 -1.86 13.14
N VAL A 178 0.07 -2.11 13.09
CA VAL A 178 -0.82 -1.92 14.25
C VAL A 178 -0.39 -2.79 15.43
N ALA A 179 -0.05 -4.07 15.19
CA ALA A 179 0.41 -4.98 16.25
C ALA A 179 1.73 -4.51 16.88
N VAL A 180 2.66 -4.05 16.06
CA VAL A 180 3.95 -3.51 16.51
C VAL A 180 3.76 -2.23 17.32
N LEU A 181 2.98 -1.27 16.82
CA LEU A 181 2.66 -0.03 17.54
C LEU A 181 2.01 -0.32 18.89
N ALA A 182 1.04 -1.25 18.93
CA ALA A 182 0.40 -1.69 20.17
C ALA A 182 1.38 -2.33 21.16
N ALA A 183 2.32 -3.18 20.68
CA ALA A 183 3.32 -3.82 21.53
C ALA A 183 4.26 -2.80 22.22
N PHE A 184 4.48 -1.65 21.59
CA PHE A 184 5.25 -0.54 22.14
C PHE A 184 4.41 0.51 22.90
N GLY A 185 3.12 0.25 23.10
CA GLY A 185 2.23 1.13 23.87
C GLY A 185 1.81 2.43 23.12
N VAL A 186 1.97 2.48 21.82
CA VAL A 186 1.56 3.61 21.00
C VAL A 186 0.04 3.58 20.84
N HIS A 187 -0.67 4.46 21.54
CA HIS A 187 -2.15 4.52 21.51
C HIS A 187 -2.69 5.58 20.57
N THR A 188 -1.88 6.58 20.19
CA THR A 188 -2.15 7.57 19.15
C THR A 188 -0.99 7.62 18.17
N VAL A 189 -1.29 7.88 16.90
CA VAL A 189 -0.33 7.83 15.81
C VAL A 189 -0.44 9.10 14.97
N LYS A 190 0.70 9.73 14.66
CA LYS A 190 0.75 10.82 13.69
C LYS A 190 0.76 10.25 12.27
N VAL A 191 -0.24 10.63 11.50
CA VAL A 191 -0.45 10.19 10.13
C VAL A 191 -0.61 11.39 9.20
N ARG A 192 -0.35 11.20 7.92
CA ARG A 192 -0.62 12.25 6.92
C ARG A 192 -2.11 12.40 6.66
N LEU A 193 -2.56 13.64 6.42
CA LEU A 193 -3.93 13.91 6.01
C LEU A 193 -4.27 13.16 4.71
N ARG A 194 -5.53 12.77 4.56
CA ARG A 194 -6.04 12.23 3.31
C ARG A 194 -6.30 13.37 2.33
N PRO A 195 -5.76 13.32 1.09
CA PRO A 195 -6.05 14.35 0.10
C PRO A 195 -7.53 14.36 -0.28
N LYS A 196 -8.16 15.52 -0.28
CA LYS A 196 -9.51 15.73 -0.79
C LYS A 196 -9.44 15.87 -2.29
N VAL A 197 -10.04 14.92 -3.00
CA VAL A 197 -9.99 14.83 -4.45
C VAL A 197 -11.35 15.13 -5.04
N ALA A 198 -11.48 16.29 -5.69
CA ALA A 198 -12.70 16.67 -6.39
C ALA A 198 -12.81 15.95 -7.73
N VAL A 199 -14.00 15.45 -8.05
CA VAL A 199 -14.28 14.74 -9.32
C VAL A 199 -15.43 15.39 -10.05
N PHE A 200 -15.20 15.73 -11.32
CA PHE A 200 -16.23 16.15 -12.27
C PHE A 200 -16.34 15.17 -13.43
N ALA A 201 -17.55 14.88 -13.86
CA ALA A 201 -17.79 14.28 -15.18
C ALA A 201 -18.12 15.39 -16.20
N THR A 202 -17.78 15.18 -17.47
CA THR A 202 -18.17 16.05 -18.58
C THR A 202 -18.80 15.20 -19.67
N GLY A 203 -19.89 15.67 -20.23
CA GLY A 203 -20.62 15.02 -21.32
C GLY A 203 -22.15 15.19 -21.15
N THR A 204 -22.78 15.73 -22.20
CA THR A 204 -24.24 15.91 -22.25
C THR A 204 -24.99 14.59 -22.40
N GLU A 205 -24.27 13.50 -22.79
CA GLU A 205 -24.83 12.16 -22.93
C GLU A 205 -25.02 11.42 -21.59
N LEU A 206 -24.45 11.94 -20.50
CA LEU A 206 -24.38 11.24 -19.22
C LEU A 206 -25.72 11.33 -18.45
N LEU A 207 -26.17 10.18 -17.97
CA LEU A 207 -27.26 10.01 -17.03
C LEU A 207 -26.73 9.64 -15.64
N GLU A 208 -27.45 10.02 -14.61
CA GLU A 208 -27.19 9.50 -13.26
C GLU A 208 -27.50 7.98 -13.20
N VAL A 209 -26.89 7.29 -12.23
CA VAL A 209 -26.97 5.82 -12.13
C VAL A 209 -28.42 5.32 -12.03
N HIS A 210 -29.29 6.08 -11.35
CA HIS A 210 -30.68 5.71 -11.09
C HIS A 210 -31.63 6.08 -12.25
N GLU A 211 -31.20 6.91 -13.20
CA GLU A 211 -32.05 7.35 -14.30
C GLU A 211 -32.28 6.24 -15.33
N PRO A 212 -33.48 6.14 -15.92
CA PRO A 212 -33.75 5.19 -16.98
C PRO A 212 -32.97 5.54 -18.26
N LEU A 213 -32.51 4.52 -18.97
CA LEU A 213 -31.84 4.72 -20.25
C LEU A 213 -32.78 5.35 -21.28
N SER A 214 -32.27 6.33 -22.03
CA SER A 214 -32.95 6.98 -23.17
C SER A 214 -32.04 6.98 -24.39
N PRO A 215 -32.60 7.10 -25.60
CA PRO A 215 -31.81 7.09 -26.82
C PRO A 215 -30.69 8.14 -26.81
N GLY A 216 -29.47 7.73 -27.18
CA GLY A 216 -28.30 8.60 -27.23
C GLY A 216 -27.67 8.91 -25.87
N LYS A 217 -28.20 8.38 -24.78
CA LYS A 217 -27.66 8.59 -23.42
C LYS A 217 -27.01 7.31 -22.84
N ILE A 218 -26.03 7.51 -21.98
CA ILE A 218 -25.35 6.44 -21.24
C ILE A 218 -25.26 6.83 -19.76
N ARG A 219 -25.18 5.84 -18.87
CA ARG A 219 -24.97 6.13 -17.44
C ARG A 219 -23.51 6.51 -17.16
N ASN A 220 -23.34 7.49 -16.30
CA ASN A 220 -22.04 7.90 -15.79
C ASN A 220 -21.44 6.78 -14.94
N SER A 221 -20.59 5.94 -15.52
CA SER A 221 -19.87 4.87 -14.82
C SER A 221 -18.49 5.32 -14.28
N ASN A 222 -17.90 6.35 -14.89
CA ASN A 222 -16.57 6.82 -14.50
C ASN A 222 -16.56 7.48 -13.12
N SER A 223 -17.57 8.29 -12.79
CA SER A 223 -17.59 8.97 -11.48
C SER A 223 -17.64 8.00 -10.31
N PRO A 224 -18.53 6.99 -10.26
CA PRO A 224 -18.52 5.99 -9.20
C PRO A 224 -17.24 5.14 -9.19
N MET A 225 -16.65 4.83 -10.36
CA MET A 225 -15.38 4.12 -10.44
C MET A 225 -14.24 4.96 -9.85
N LEU A 226 -14.16 6.25 -10.20
CA LEU A 226 -13.14 7.16 -9.66
C LEU A 226 -13.32 7.35 -8.14
N GLU A 227 -14.56 7.45 -7.66
CA GLU A 227 -14.84 7.50 -6.22
C GLU A 227 -14.25 6.30 -5.49
N ALA A 228 -14.50 5.09 -5.99
CA ALA A 228 -13.94 3.86 -5.42
C ALA A 228 -12.41 3.83 -5.49
N LEU A 229 -11.82 4.18 -6.63
CA LEU A 229 -10.37 4.20 -6.84
C LEU A 229 -9.65 5.23 -5.95
N ILE A 230 -10.26 6.40 -5.71
CA ILE A 230 -9.70 7.42 -4.82
C ILE A 230 -9.69 6.91 -3.37
N ARG A 231 -10.78 6.29 -2.91
CA ARG A 231 -10.84 5.65 -1.57
C ARG A 231 -9.80 4.55 -1.42
N GLU A 232 -9.66 3.71 -2.44
CA GLU A 232 -8.65 2.62 -2.49
C GLU A 232 -7.21 3.17 -2.45
N ALA A 233 -6.98 4.34 -3.08
CA ALA A 233 -5.68 5.03 -3.02
C ALA A 233 -5.46 5.79 -1.70
N GLY A 234 -6.42 5.78 -0.77
CA GLY A 234 -6.35 6.44 0.53
C GLY A 234 -6.82 7.89 0.53
N GLY A 235 -7.32 8.42 -0.61
CA GLY A 235 -7.86 9.76 -0.70
C GLY A 235 -9.32 9.87 -0.25
N GLU A 236 -9.82 11.09 -0.09
CA GLU A 236 -11.20 11.44 0.22
C GLU A 236 -11.87 11.99 -1.05
N PRO A 237 -12.77 11.22 -1.73
CA PRO A 237 -13.42 11.68 -2.94
C PRO A 237 -14.54 12.69 -2.63
N VAL A 238 -14.60 13.75 -3.42
CA VAL A 238 -15.67 14.74 -3.40
C VAL A 238 -16.30 14.82 -4.78
N MET A 239 -17.51 14.27 -4.92
CA MET A 239 -18.21 14.17 -6.19
C MET A 239 -18.98 15.46 -6.46
N LEU A 240 -18.55 16.22 -7.46
CA LEU A 240 -19.12 17.54 -7.80
C LEU A 240 -20.11 17.50 -8.98
N GLY A 241 -20.46 16.28 -9.43
CA GLY A 241 -21.46 16.06 -10.48
C GLY A 241 -20.93 16.32 -11.90
N ALA A 242 -21.86 16.54 -12.82
CA ALA A 242 -21.53 16.81 -14.21
C ALA A 242 -21.33 18.31 -14.47
N ILE A 243 -20.33 18.62 -15.29
CA ILE A 243 -20.15 19.95 -15.88
C ILE A 243 -20.92 19.96 -17.21
N VAL A 244 -21.85 20.92 -17.36
CA VAL A 244 -22.55 21.15 -18.64
C VAL A 244 -21.61 21.81 -19.63
N ASP A 245 -21.95 21.71 -20.92
CA ASP A 245 -21.18 22.29 -22.04
C ASP A 245 -21.30 23.82 -22.10
N ASP A 246 -20.92 24.48 -21.03
CA ASP A 246 -20.82 25.93 -20.86
C ASP A 246 -19.43 26.24 -20.28
N LEU A 247 -18.58 26.90 -21.07
CA LEU A 247 -17.19 27.16 -20.74
C LEU A 247 -17.04 28.06 -19.50
N GLU A 248 -17.89 29.09 -19.36
CA GLU A 248 -17.80 30.03 -18.22
C GLU A 248 -18.23 29.35 -16.93
N LEU A 249 -19.27 28.55 -16.97
CA LEU A 249 -19.72 27.77 -15.82
C LEU A 249 -18.69 26.68 -15.43
N ALA A 250 -18.12 26.01 -16.45
CA ALA A 250 -17.05 25.02 -16.23
C ALA A 250 -15.82 25.68 -15.58
N ARG A 251 -15.40 26.83 -16.07
CA ARG A 251 -14.28 27.61 -15.52
C ARG A 251 -14.53 27.96 -14.05
N SER A 252 -15.69 28.52 -13.75
CA SER A 252 -16.05 28.91 -12.38
C SER A 252 -16.06 27.72 -11.42
N LYS A 253 -16.66 26.59 -11.81
CA LYS A 253 -16.72 25.37 -10.99
C LYS A 253 -15.34 24.76 -10.76
N VAL A 254 -14.50 24.67 -11.80
CA VAL A 254 -13.15 24.11 -11.67
C VAL A 254 -12.25 25.03 -10.85
N GLN A 255 -12.36 26.36 -11.02
CA GLN A 255 -11.63 27.32 -10.21
C GLN A 255 -11.97 27.16 -8.72
N LEU A 256 -13.25 27.13 -8.37
CA LEU A 256 -13.70 26.94 -7.00
C LEU A 256 -13.23 25.61 -6.42
N ALA A 257 -13.23 24.53 -7.21
CA ALA A 257 -12.73 23.24 -6.80
C ALA A 257 -11.22 23.25 -6.53
N LEU A 258 -10.42 23.92 -7.37
CA LEU A 258 -8.98 24.06 -7.18
C LEU A 258 -8.61 24.89 -5.92
N GLU A 259 -9.47 25.83 -5.52
CA GLU A 259 -9.30 26.59 -4.27
C GLU A 259 -9.64 25.76 -3.03
N SER A 260 -10.58 24.81 -3.14
CA SER A 260 -11.17 24.10 -2.01
C SER A 260 -10.58 22.70 -1.76
N TYR A 261 -9.96 22.08 -2.77
CA TYR A 261 -9.51 20.69 -2.73
C TYR A 261 -8.02 20.55 -3.09
N ASP A 262 -7.46 19.39 -2.79
CA ASP A 262 -6.02 19.15 -2.97
C ASP A 262 -5.66 18.70 -4.39
N LEU A 263 -6.58 17.98 -5.03
CA LEU A 263 -6.48 17.50 -6.40
C LEU A 263 -7.84 17.60 -7.08
N VAL A 264 -7.87 18.01 -8.35
CA VAL A 264 -9.08 17.99 -9.17
C VAL A 264 -8.91 16.98 -10.30
N ILE A 265 -9.87 16.09 -10.46
CA ILE A 265 -9.93 15.11 -11.54
C ILE A 265 -11.18 15.38 -12.37
N THR A 266 -11.03 15.45 -13.68
CA THR A 266 -12.16 15.44 -14.59
C THR A 266 -12.14 14.20 -15.48
N THR A 267 -13.30 13.70 -15.87
CA THR A 267 -13.43 12.59 -16.81
C THR A 267 -14.34 12.97 -17.98
N GLY A 268 -13.84 12.81 -19.20
CA GLY A 268 -14.46 13.34 -20.42
C GLY A 268 -13.94 14.73 -20.76
N GLY A 269 -14.40 15.28 -21.89
CA GLY A 269 -14.05 16.64 -22.34
C GLY A 269 -12.56 16.88 -22.65
N VAL A 270 -11.79 15.83 -22.97
CA VAL A 270 -10.35 15.93 -23.31
C VAL A 270 -10.04 15.44 -24.72
N SER A 271 -11.07 15.29 -25.55
CA SER A 271 -10.93 14.88 -26.94
C SER A 271 -10.47 16.05 -27.81
N VAL A 272 -10.11 15.77 -29.07
CA VAL A 272 -9.80 16.80 -30.09
C VAL A 272 -11.04 17.41 -30.75
N GLY A 273 -12.24 17.09 -30.22
CA GLY A 273 -13.52 17.58 -30.77
C GLY A 273 -13.79 19.07 -30.51
N ASP A 274 -14.75 19.63 -31.21
CA ASP A 274 -15.14 21.06 -31.13
C ASP A 274 -15.77 21.43 -29.76
N TYR A 275 -16.10 20.46 -28.93
CA TYR A 275 -16.73 20.62 -27.62
C TYR A 275 -15.75 20.24 -26.45
N ASP A 276 -14.46 20.51 -26.64
CA ASP A 276 -13.42 20.17 -25.62
C ASP A 276 -13.26 21.34 -24.62
N ILE A 277 -14.22 21.48 -23.72
CA ILE A 277 -14.22 22.52 -22.67
C ILE A 277 -12.97 22.42 -21.78
N MET A 278 -12.52 21.20 -21.44
CA MET A 278 -11.32 21.02 -20.63
C MET A 278 -10.05 21.39 -21.38
N GLY A 279 -10.02 21.11 -22.69
CA GLY A 279 -8.94 21.56 -23.57
C GLY A 279 -8.85 23.09 -23.68
N ASP A 280 -9.96 23.78 -23.67
CA ASP A 280 -9.97 25.25 -23.71
C ASP A 280 -9.56 25.83 -22.34
N LEU A 281 -10.03 25.27 -21.23
CA LEU A 281 -9.70 25.72 -19.88
C LEU A 281 -8.21 25.57 -19.55
N VAL A 282 -7.54 24.52 -19.99
CA VAL A 282 -6.10 24.32 -19.77
C VAL A 282 -5.21 25.17 -20.69
N ARG A 283 -5.78 25.88 -21.70
CA ARG A 283 -5.05 26.82 -22.56
C ARG A 283 -5.12 28.28 -22.09
N GLU A 284 -5.83 28.54 -21.00
CA GLU A 284 -5.92 29.91 -20.46
C GLU A 284 -4.57 30.36 -19.87
N GLU A 285 -4.31 31.67 -19.92
CA GLU A 285 -3.04 32.29 -19.47
C GLU A 285 -2.70 32.00 -18.01
N GLN A 286 -3.70 31.67 -17.18
CA GLN A 286 -3.53 31.36 -15.76
C GLN A 286 -3.29 29.86 -15.49
N THR A 287 -3.14 29.04 -16.53
CA THR A 287 -2.99 27.61 -16.42
C THR A 287 -1.68 27.15 -17.05
N ASP A 288 -0.82 26.53 -16.24
CA ASP A 288 0.43 25.93 -16.72
C ASP A 288 0.15 24.51 -17.17
N MET A 289 0.07 24.30 -18.48
CA MET A 289 -0.13 22.98 -19.07
C MET A 289 1.15 22.15 -18.92
N LEU A 290 1.12 21.07 -18.12
CA LEU A 290 2.24 20.15 -17.96
C LEU A 290 2.37 19.23 -19.18
N PHE A 291 1.26 18.66 -19.62
CA PHE A 291 1.12 17.89 -20.87
C PHE A 291 -0.36 17.71 -21.23
N ASN A 292 -0.62 17.45 -22.50
CA ASN A 292 -1.94 17.14 -23.03
C ASN A 292 -1.96 15.90 -23.94
N LYS A 293 -0.87 15.15 -23.97
CA LYS A 293 -0.76 13.87 -24.67
C LYS A 293 0.36 13.01 -24.06
N VAL A 294 0.10 11.71 -23.94
CA VAL A 294 1.07 10.75 -23.47
C VAL A 294 1.20 9.60 -24.47
N THR A 295 2.42 9.07 -24.67
CA THR A 295 2.68 7.94 -25.57
C THR A 295 2.25 6.62 -24.95
N MET A 296 0.96 6.51 -24.62
CA MET A 296 0.36 5.32 -24.02
C MET A 296 -0.97 4.93 -24.69
N ARG A 297 -1.37 3.69 -24.52
CA ARG A 297 -2.66 3.12 -24.87
C ARG A 297 -3.14 2.18 -23.76
N PRO A 298 -4.43 2.30 -23.33
CA PRO A 298 -5.37 3.35 -23.65
C PRO A 298 -5.03 4.68 -22.97
N GLY A 299 -5.75 5.76 -23.30
CA GLY A 299 -5.69 7.04 -22.56
C GLY A 299 -4.63 8.04 -23.02
N SER A 300 -4.18 8.00 -24.28
CA SER A 300 -3.16 8.92 -24.81
C SER A 300 -3.51 10.42 -24.71
N VAL A 301 -4.78 10.76 -24.52
CA VAL A 301 -5.28 12.13 -24.38
C VAL A 301 -5.31 12.62 -22.93
N THR A 302 -4.80 11.84 -21.97
CA THR A 302 -4.66 12.28 -20.59
C THR A 302 -3.93 13.61 -20.54
N THR A 303 -4.52 14.57 -19.84
CA THR A 303 -4.01 15.94 -19.72
C THR A 303 -3.73 16.24 -18.25
N ALA A 304 -2.63 16.92 -17.99
CA ALA A 304 -2.31 17.46 -16.66
C ALA A 304 -1.96 18.95 -16.77
N ALA A 305 -2.46 19.72 -15.83
CA ALA A 305 -2.21 21.16 -15.75
C ALA A 305 -2.13 21.61 -14.29
N MET A 306 -1.45 22.74 -14.09
CA MET A 306 -1.40 23.47 -12.83
C MET A 306 -2.22 24.73 -12.93
N ARG A 307 -3.09 24.97 -11.97
CA ARG A 307 -3.83 26.24 -11.85
C ARG A 307 -4.00 26.57 -10.37
N ALA A 308 -3.78 27.82 -10.01
CA ALA A 308 -3.81 28.28 -8.61
C ALA A 308 -2.93 27.45 -7.64
N GLY A 309 -1.80 26.89 -8.14
CA GLY A 309 -0.90 26.07 -7.35
C GLY A 309 -1.40 24.65 -7.04
N LYS A 310 -2.50 24.23 -7.66
CA LYS A 310 -3.12 22.89 -7.52
C LYS A 310 -3.09 22.13 -8.84
N LEU A 311 -3.01 20.81 -8.75
CA LEU A 311 -2.99 19.93 -9.91
C LEU A 311 -4.40 19.61 -10.41
N LEU A 312 -4.59 19.73 -11.71
CA LEU A 312 -5.77 19.30 -12.46
C LEU A 312 -5.38 18.14 -13.37
N LEU A 313 -6.03 16.99 -13.22
CA LEU A 313 -5.89 15.81 -14.07
C LEU A 313 -7.18 15.61 -14.86
N ALA A 314 -7.09 15.70 -16.17
CA ALA A 314 -8.22 15.45 -17.06
C ALA A 314 -8.04 14.09 -17.74
N LEU A 315 -8.87 13.13 -17.35
CA LEU A 315 -8.86 11.75 -17.80
C LEU A 315 -9.85 11.53 -18.94
N SER A 316 -9.62 10.47 -19.71
CA SER A 316 -10.50 10.11 -20.82
C SER A 316 -11.94 9.81 -20.37
N GLY A 317 -12.94 10.13 -21.17
CA GLY A 317 -14.33 9.70 -21.00
C GLY A 317 -14.54 8.19 -21.19
N ASN A 318 -13.66 7.53 -21.95
CA ASN A 318 -13.69 6.07 -22.12
C ASN A 318 -13.29 5.35 -20.81
N PRO A 319 -14.12 4.44 -20.25
CA PRO A 319 -13.92 3.86 -18.93
C PRO A 319 -12.58 3.14 -18.74
N GLY A 320 -12.18 2.29 -19.70
CA GLY A 320 -10.90 1.58 -19.61
C GLY A 320 -9.70 2.53 -19.68
N ALA A 321 -9.79 3.62 -20.42
CA ALA A 321 -8.75 4.64 -20.48
C ALA A 321 -8.72 5.52 -19.21
N CYS A 322 -9.89 5.85 -18.65
CA CYS A 322 -10.02 6.55 -17.38
C CYS A 322 -9.38 5.74 -16.26
N PHE A 323 -9.69 4.44 -16.17
CA PHE A 323 -9.10 3.52 -15.19
C PHE A 323 -7.57 3.49 -15.27
N VAL A 324 -7.01 3.24 -16.46
CA VAL A 324 -5.56 3.19 -16.65
C VAL A 324 -4.92 4.55 -16.35
N GLY A 325 -5.53 5.65 -16.82
CA GLY A 325 -5.05 7.00 -16.50
C GLY A 325 -5.03 7.31 -15.01
N PHE A 326 -6.05 6.89 -14.27
CA PHE A 326 -6.07 7.00 -12.81
C PHE A 326 -4.92 6.22 -12.17
N GLN A 327 -4.75 4.95 -12.53
CA GLN A 327 -3.71 4.08 -11.95
C GLN A 327 -2.30 4.62 -12.20
N LEU A 328 -2.06 5.23 -13.37
CA LEU A 328 -0.72 5.71 -13.74
C LEU A 328 -0.41 7.12 -13.22
N PHE A 329 -1.42 7.99 -13.04
CA PHE A 329 -1.18 9.40 -12.71
C PHE A 329 -1.84 9.84 -11.41
N ALA A 330 -3.14 9.58 -11.21
CA ALA A 330 -3.83 10.06 -10.02
C ALA A 330 -3.44 9.28 -8.76
N ARG A 331 -3.38 7.94 -8.84
CA ARG A 331 -2.98 7.09 -7.70
C ARG A 331 -1.62 7.47 -7.12
N PRO A 332 -0.52 7.58 -7.91
CA PRO A 332 0.77 7.96 -7.33
C PRO A 332 0.79 9.38 -6.75
N VAL A 333 0.05 10.33 -7.34
CA VAL A 333 -0.12 11.68 -6.78
C VAL A 333 -0.81 11.62 -5.41
N ILE A 334 -1.92 10.88 -5.30
CA ILE A 334 -2.64 10.68 -4.04
C ILE A 334 -1.73 10.02 -2.98
N GLY A 335 -0.95 9.01 -3.38
CA GLY A 335 0.02 8.35 -2.50
C GLY A 335 1.13 9.31 -2.03
N GLN A 336 1.72 10.07 -2.95
CA GLN A 336 2.76 11.06 -2.64
C GLN A 336 2.25 12.14 -1.67
N MET A 337 1.03 12.64 -1.87
CA MET A 337 0.42 13.62 -0.96
C MET A 337 0.27 13.10 0.46
N GLN A 338 0.10 11.79 0.63
CA GLN A 338 0.06 11.10 1.92
C GLN A 338 1.44 10.65 2.42
N GLY A 339 2.51 10.94 1.69
CA GLY A 339 3.87 10.56 2.07
C GLY A 339 4.19 9.09 1.89
N ALA A 340 3.47 8.38 1.01
CA ALA A 340 3.79 6.99 0.69
C ALA A 340 5.24 6.84 0.21
N SER A 341 6.00 5.94 0.82
CA SER A 341 7.38 5.64 0.40
C SER A 341 7.45 5.03 -1.01
N HIS A 342 6.38 4.34 -1.42
CA HIS A 342 6.25 3.72 -2.74
C HIS A 342 4.89 4.07 -3.36
N PRO A 343 4.71 5.27 -3.96
CA PRO A 343 3.42 5.73 -4.43
C PRO A 343 2.95 5.06 -5.73
N PHE A 344 3.86 4.47 -6.51
CA PHE A 344 3.55 3.78 -7.77
C PHE A 344 3.08 2.35 -7.53
N LEU A 345 2.34 1.80 -8.50
CA LEU A 345 1.99 0.38 -8.50
C LEU A 345 3.24 -0.49 -8.53
N PRO A 346 3.29 -1.59 -7.75
CA PRO A 346 4.41 -2.51 -7.77
C PRO A 346 4.59 -3.16 -9.15
N GLU A 347 5.85 -3.24 -9.61
CA GLU A 347 6.22 -3.95 -10.84
C GLU A 347 6.63 -5.39 -10.53
N CYS A 348 6.12 -6.33 -11.31
CA CYS A 348 6.51 -7.73 -11.26
C CYS A 348 6.78 -8.28 -12.66
N THR A 349 7.48 -9.41 -12.73
CA THR A 349 7.65 -10.16 -13.98
C THR A 349 6.64 -11.30 -14.02
N ALA A 350 5.95 -11.45 -15.14
CA ALA A 350 5.06 -12.56 -15.44
C ALA A 350 5.36 -13.17 -16.81
N VAL A 351 4.77 -14.32 -17.11
CA VAL A 351 4.80 -14.92 -18.44
C VAL A 351 3.49 -14.57 -19.15
N LEU A 352 3.56 -14.11 -20.39
CA LEU A 352 2.35 -13.81 -21.17
C LEU A 352 1.61 -15.11 -21.48
N GLY A 353 0.35 -15.20 -21.07
CA GLY A 353 -0.42 -16.45 -21.14
C GLY A 353 -1.19 -16.69 -22.45
N ALA A 354 -1.22 -15.69 -23.33
CA ALA A 354 -1.81 -15.74 -24.68
C ALA A 354 -1.12 -14.72 -25.59
N ASP A 355 -1.17 -14.95 -26.90
CA ASP A 355 -0.64 -14.01 -27.88
C ASP A 355 -1.33 -12.65 -27.78
N TYR A 356 -0.55 -11.58 -27.84
CA TYR A 356 -1.04 -10.21 -27.95
C TYR A 356 -0.57 -9.58 -29.24
N THR A 357 -1.45 -9.50 -30.22
CA THR A 357 -1.12 -9.15 -31.61
C THR A 357 -1.34 -7.68 -31.99
N LYS A 358 -1.92 -6.89 -31.05
CA LYS A 358 -2.16 -5.46 -31.32
C LYS A 358 -0.85 -4.68 -31.28
N VAL A 359 -0.44 -4.16 -32.41
CA VAL A 359 0.75 -3.32 -32.56
C VAL A 359 0.40 -1.84 -32.60
N ASN A 360 1.29 -1.02 -32.08
CA ASN A 360 1.19 0.42 -32.19
C ASN A 360 2.49 1.11 -31.72
N ASN A 361 2.64 2.38 -32.05
CA ASN A 361 3.82 3.19 -31.71
C ASN A 361 3.87 3.68 -30.25
N TYR A 362 2.94 3.24 -29.40
CA TYR A 362 2.82 3.65 -27.99
C TYR A 362 2.93 2.46 -27.07
N THR A 363 3.45 2.67 -25.86
CA THR A 363 3.38 1.66 -24.81
C THR A 363 1.92 1.33 -24.49
N ARG A 364 1.57 0.06 -24.45
CA ARG A 364 0.24 -0.39 -24.03
C ARG A 364 0.25 -0.87 -22.59
N PHE A 365 -0.80 -0.52 -21.87
CA PHE A 365 -1.12 -1.01 -20.54
C PHE A 365 -2.35 -1.90 -20.63
N VAL A 366 -2.11 -3.18 -20.84
CA VAL A 366 -3.15 -4.16 -21.16
C VAL A 366 -3.68 -4.77 -19.86
N ARG A 367 -4.97 -4.63 -19.63
CA ARG A 367 -5.65 -5.27 -18.50
C ARG A 367 -5.53 -6.77 -18.60
N ALA A 368 -5.10 -7.43 -17.52
CA ALA A 368 -4.88 -8.86 -17.49
C ALA A 368 -5.21 -9.44 -16.12
N ARG A 369 -5.63 -10.69 -16.10
CA ARG A 369 -5.73 -11.49 -14.89
C ARG A 369 -4.44 -12.29 -14.68
N LEU A 370 -4.14 -12.64 -13.44
CA LEU A 370 -3.01 -13.49 -13.11
C LEU A 370 -3.47 -14.93 -12.85
N GLU A 371 -2.73 -15.87 -13.37
CA GLU A 371 -2.90 -17.29 -13.08
C GLU A 371 -1.58 -17.91 -12.63
N ASN A 372 -1.61 -18.66 -11.54
CA ASN A 372 -0.46 -19.48 -11.16
C ASN A 372 -0.61 -20.86 -11.77
N ARG A 373 0.34 -21.27 -12.59
CA ARG A 373 0.42 -22.62 -13.18
C ARG A 373 1.76 -23.23 -12.80
N GLU A 374 1.74 -24.23 -11.95
CA GLU A 374 2.95 -24.96 -11.51
C GLU A 374 4.06 -24.06 -10.96
N GLY A 375 3.70 -23.02 -10.20
CA GLY A 375 4.64 -22.05 -9.60
C GLY A 375 5.06 -20.92 -10.53
N ILE A 376 4.60 -20.88 -11.78
CA ILE A 376 4.85 -19.80 -12.74
C ILE A 376 3.62 -18.90 -12.82
N VAL A 377 3.83 -17.60 -12.68
CA VAL A 377 2.76 -16.61 -12.80
C VAL A 377 2.58 -16.20 -14.25
N TYR A 378 1.38 -16.45 -14.78
CA TYR A 378 0.98 -16.05 -16.13
C TYR A 378 0.06 -14.84 -16.08
N ALA A 379 0.32 -13.86 -16.93
CA ALA A 379 -0.57 -12.74 -17.18
C ALA A 379 -1.42 -13.05 -18.41
N ILE A 380 -2.73 -13.19 -18.23
CA ILE A 380 -3.68 -13.50 -19.30
C ILE A 380 -4.36 -12.20 -19.73
N PRO A 381 -4.02 -11.65 -20.91
CA PRO A 381 -4.62 -10.42 -21.40
C PRO A 381 -6.13 -10.53 -21.53
N ALA A 382 -6.83 -9.45 -21.23
CA ALA A 382 -8.27 -9.38 -21.49
C ALA A 382 -8.54 -9.58 -22.99
N THR A 383 -9.55 -10.40 -23.32
CA THR A 383 -9.93 -10.72 -24.71
C THR A 383 -10.29 -9.47 -25.49
N ILE A 384 -10.89 -8.48 -24.82
CA ILE A 384 -11.23 -7.17 -25.36
C ILE A 384 -10.59 -6.11 -24.48
N ASP A 385 -9.58 -5.41 -24.99
CA ASP A 385 -8.81 -4.37 -24.28
C ASP A 385 -9.01 -2.96 -24.82
N GLU A 386 -10.12 -2.73 -25.54
CA GLU A 386 -10.45 -1.40 -26.09
C GLU A 386 -10.66 -0.38 -24.96
N SER A 387 -10.39 0.89 -25.26
CA SER A 387 -10.48 1.99 -24.29
C SER A 387 -11.89 2.17 -23.71
N SER A 388 -12.93 1.85 -24.48
CA SER A 388 -14.34 1.95 -24.09
C SER A 388 -14.84 0.75 -23.26
N VAL A 389 -14.08 -0.35 -23.21
CA VAL A 389 -14.51 -1.58 -22.51
C VAL A 389 -14.32 -1.43 -21.02
N MET A 390 -15.41 -1.53 -20.27
CA MET A 390 -15.46 -1.41 -18.81
C MET A 390 -15.45 -2.78 -18.11
N VAL A 391 -16.18 -3.76 -18.66
CA VAL A 391 -16.49 -5.02 -17.96
C VAL A 391 -15.23 -5.79 -17.55
N THR A 392 -14.16 -5.72 -18.33
CA THR A 392 -12.89 -6.40 -18.03
C THR A 392 -12.08 -5.75 -16.89
N ILE A 393 -12.44 -4.56 -16.44
CA ILE A 393 -11.77 -3.89 -15.31
C ILE A 393 -11.89 -4.72 -14.04
N LYS A 394 -13.09 -5.25 -13.75
CA LYS A 394 -13.38 -6.05 -12.55
C LYS A 394 -12.57 -7.36 -12.46
N ASP A 395 -12.13 -7.88 -13.59
CA ASP A 395 -11.42 -9.15 -13.70
C ASP A 395 -9.88 -8.95 -13.81
N SER A 396 -9.41 -7.70 -13.72
CA SER A 396 -8.01 -7.35 -13.91
C SER A 396 -7.26 -7.40 -12.57
N ASP A 397 -6.18 -8.18 -12.53
CA ASP A 397 -5.23 -8.26 -11.42
C ASP A 397 -3.99 -7.39 -11.66
N CYS A 398 -3.72 -7.09 -12.93
CA CYS A 398 -2.55 -6.33 -13.33
C CYS A 398 -2.76 -5.59 -14.67
N LEU A 399 -1.82 -4.69 -14.96
CA LEU A 399 -1.64 -4.08 -16.28
C LEU A 399 -0.34 -4.62 -16.89
N VAL A 400 -0.43 -5.37 -17.97
CA VAL A 400 0.75 -5.81 -18.74
C VAL A 400 1.31 -4.62 -19.50
N ILE A 401 2.59 -4.35 -19.34
CA ILE A 401 3.31 -3.33 -20.12
C ILE A 401 3.78 -3.97 -21.43
N VAL A 402 3.18 -3.55 -22.54
CA VAL A 402 3.59 -3.95 -23.89
C VAL A 402 4.30 -2.76 -24.53
N PRO A 403 5.62 -2.87 -24.79
CA PRO A 403 6.37 -1.78 -25.41
C PRO A 403 5.92 -1.50 -26.83
N PRO A 404 6.24 -0.33 -27.41
CA PRO A 404 5.99 -0.04 -28.82
C PRO A 404 6.91 -0.92 -29.69
N GLU A 405 6.31 -1.89 -30.36
CA GLU A 405 7.01 -2.82 -31.28
C GLU A 405 6.21 -3.03 -32.55
N ASP A 406 6.91 -3.35 -33.65
CA ASP A 406 6.29 -3.64 -34.94
C ASP A 406 5.60 -5.01 -35.00
N LYS A 407 5.86 -5.85 -34.00
CA LYS A 407 5.25 -7.19 -33.84
C LYS A 407 4.70 -7.32 -32.43
N GLY A 408 3.51 -7.85 -32.28
CA GLY A 408 2.93 -8.16 -30.98
C GLY A 408 3.82 -9.12 -30.16
N LEU A 409 3.39 -9.42 -28.94
CA LEU A 409 4.08 -10.35 -28.05
C LEU A 409 3.45 -11.74 -28.16
N ALA A 410 4.28 -12.77 -28.31
CA ALA A 410 3.82 -14.17 -28.30
C ALA A 410 3.58 -14.67 -26.87
N ALA A 411 2.67 -15.61 -26.73
CA ALA A 411 2.52 -16.38 -25.51
C ALA A 411 3.85 -17.02 -25.10
N GLY A 412 4.12 -17.07 -23.79
CA GLY A 412 5.41 -17.52 -23.25
C GLY A 412 6.46 -16.41 -23.10
N ALA A 413 6.27 -15.23 -23.68
CA ALA A 413 7.19 -14.09 -23.50
C ALA A 413 7.17 -13.61 -22.03
N LYS A 414 8.35 -13.24 -21.51
CA LYS A 414 8.44 -12.54 -20.21
C LYS A 414 7.97 -11.08 -20.39
N VAL A 415 7.09 -10.65 -19.53
CA VAL A 415 6.50 -9.32 -19.54
C VAL A 415 6.58 -8.67 -18.18
N THR A 416 6.69 -7.34 -18.15
CA THR A 416 6.51 -6.55 -16.92
C THR A 416 5.03 -6.29 -16.71
N VAL A 417 4.56 -6.46 -15.50
CA VAL A 417 3.19 -6.15 -15.09
C VAL A 417 3.17 -5.18 -13.92
N LEU A 418 2.23 -4.24 -13.93
CA LEU A 418 1.90 -3.40 -12.79
C LEU A 418 0.79 -4.09 -12.01
N MET A 419 1.04 -4.40 -10.74
CA MET A 419 0.08 -5.08 -9.87
C MET A 419 -1.01 -4.11 -9.44
N LEU A 420 -2.26 -4.47 -9.68
CA LEU A 420 -3.42 -3.70 -9.22
C LEU A 420 -3.75 -4.09 -7.78
N PRO A 421 -4.16 -3.15 -6.92
CA PRO A 421 -4.67 -3.47 -5.59
C PRO A 421 -5.94 -4.33 -5.66
N LYS A 422 -6.15 -5.16 -4.66
CA LYS A 422 -7.36 -5.97 -4.43
C LYS A 422 -7.95 -5.70 -3.07
#